data_de83a9ad1a07516840fd07ff00ddb3e6
#
_entry.id   de83a9ad1a07516840fd07ff00ddb3e6
#
_cell.length_a   1.000
_cell.length_b   1.000
_cell.length_c   1.000
_cell.angle_alpha   90.00
_cell.angle_beta   90.00
_cell.angle_gamma   90.00
#
_symmetry.space_group_name_H-M   'P 1'
#
loop_
_entity.id
_entity.type
_entity.pdbx_description
1 polymer ?
#
loop_
_entity_poly.entity_id
_entity_poly.type
_entity_poly.pdbx_seq_one_letter_code
_entity_poly.pdbx_strand_id
1 'polypeptide(L)'
;LESDGFVKIMPKKGIYVSDILLSDVLQIFQTRIEIEPVALRMAAPYLPESELIQFRGKFLEDFEDIPNSFRLDTAMHLFIIEYCGNRYIIDMMHRVFDDNTRVIIASKQNRVQIHDAREEHMGILDALLEKDVDKAQSLMKTHVESCRRAALDYFYSLQAYNTTPPETYKKQLKDWSS
;
A
#
# COMPACT_ATOMS: atom_id res chain seq x y z
N LEU A 1 3.25 -20.53 -0.73
CA LEU A 1 4.24 -19.49 -1.11
C LEU A 1 4.59 -19.52 -2.60
N GLU A 2 4.87 -20.70 -3.22
CA GLU A 2 5.11 -20.79 -4.66
C GLU A 2 3.78 -20.71 -5.42
N SER A 3 2.74 -21.38 -4.94
CA SER A 3 1.37 -21.30 -5.46
C SER A 3 0.79 -19.88 -5.44
N ASP A 4 1.25 -19.07 -4.51
CA ASP A 4 0.80 -17.69 -4.31
C ASP A 4 1.71 -16.68 -5.03
N GLY A 5 2.70 -17.16 -5.79
CA GLY A 5 3.61 -16.32 -6.57
C GLY A 5 4.68 -15.57 -5.77
N PHE A 6 4.79 -15.80 -4.45
CA PHE A 6 5.75 -15.08 -3.58
C PHE A 6 7.19 -15.52 -3.81
N VAL A 7 7.41 -16.77 -4.18
CA VAL A 7 8.73 -17.30 -4.44
C VAL A 7 8.75 -18.14 -5.71
N LYS A 8 9.92 -18.24 -6.33
CA LYS A 8 10.23 -19.17 -7.44
C LYS A 8 11.23 -20.19 -6.96
N ILE A 9 10.88 -21.48 -7.04
CA ILE A 9 11.80 -22.57 -6.76
C ILE A 9 12.55 -22.91 -8.04
N MET A 10 13.85 -22.65 -8.06
CA MET A 10 14.72 -22.99 -9.19
C MET A 10 15.46 -24.28 -8.85
N PRO A 11 15.18 -25.41 -9.55
CA PRO A 11 15.84 -26.68 -9.28
C PRO A 11 17.37 -26.52 -9.29
N LYS A 12 18.02 -26.99 -8.22
CA LYS A 12 19.49 -26.89 -7.99
C LYS A 12 20.05 -25.47 -7.79
N LYS A 13 19.22 -24.43 -7.84
CA LYS A 13 19.67 -23.03 -7.68
C LYS A 13 19.12 -22.36 -6.43
N GLY A 14 18.06 -22.92 -5.81
CA GLY A 14 17.49 -22.42 -4.57
C GLY A 14 16.11 -21.77 -4.74
N ILE A 15 15.73 -21.03 -3.73
CA ILE A 15 14.45 -20.31 -3.65
C ILE A 15 14.73 -18.82 -3.83
N TYR A 16 14.02 -18.20 -4.76
CA TYR A 16 14.13 -16.78 -5.06
C TYR A 16 12.81 -16.09 -4.74
N VAL A 17 12.86 -14.91 -4.10
CA VAL A 17 11.68 -14.06 -3.95
C VAL A 17 11.31 -13.51 -5.34
N SER A 18 10.03 -13.60 -5.69
CA SER A 18 9.54 -13.09 -6.97
C SER A 18 9.64 -11.56 -7.02
N ASP A 19 10.10 -11.04 -8.16
CA ASP A 19 10.07 -9.61 -8.40
C ASP A 19 8.62 -9.09 -8.43
N ILE A 20 8.43 -7.85 -8.01
CA ILE A 20 7.16 -7.14 -8.13
C ILE A 20 7.20 -6.34 -9.43
N LEU A 21 6.22 -6.59 -10.27
CA LEU A 21 6.10 -5.88 -11.54
C LEU A 21 5.24 -4.62 -11.37
N LEU A 22 5.49 -3.62 -12.21
CA LEU A 22 4.64 -2.42 -12.26
C LEU A 22 3.17 -2.77 -12.52
N SER A 23 2.91 -3.82 -13.33
CA SER A 23 1.55 -4.33 -13.56
C SER A 23 0.87 -4.81 -12.28
N ASP A 24 1.63 -5.43 -11.35
CA ASP A 24 1.08 -5.90 -10.08
C ASP A 24 0.66 -4.70 -9.22
N VAL A 25 1.52 -3.68 -9.14
CA VAL A 25 1.21 -2.44 -8.42
C VAL A 25 -0.06 -1.79 -8.95
N LEU A 26 -0.18 -1.67 -10.29
CA LEU A 26 -1.37 -1.09 -10.92
C LEU A 26 -2.64 -1.86 -10.59
N GLN A 27 -2.60 -3.20 -10.63
CA GLN A 27 -3.76 -4.06 -10.37
C GLN A 27 -4.14 -4.08 -8.89
N ILE A 28 -3.16 -4.11 -7.97
CA ILE A 28 -3.38 -4.01 -6.54
C ILE A 28 -4.15 -2.72 -6.21
N PHE A 29 -3.62 -1.58 -6.65
CA PHE A 29 -4.26 -0.29 -6.34
C PHE A 29 -5.59 -0.10 -7.06
N GLN A 30 -5.76 -0.61 -8.28
CA GLN A 30 -7.07 -0.60 -8.94
C GLN A 30 -8.09 -1.37 -8.11
N THR A 31 -7.74 -2.56 -7.61
CA THR A 31 -8.63 -3.35 -6.76
C THR A 31 -8.95 -2.60 -5.46
N ARG A 32 -7.96 -2.03 -4.80
CA ARG A 32 -8.15 -1.27 -3.56
C ARG A 32 -9.08 -0.07 -3.76
N ILE A 33 -8.88 0.73 -4.81
CA ILE A 33 -9.69 1.92 -5.14
C ILE A 33 -11.17 1.57 -5.35
N GLU A 34 -11.45 0.43 -5.97
CA GLU A 34 -12.83 0.01 -6.26
C GLU A 34 -13.49 -0.70 -5.08
N ILE A 35 -12.76 -1.48 -4.32
CA ILE A 35 -13.33 -2.38 -3.32
C ILE A 35 -13.33 -1.78 -1.92
N GLU A 36 -12.28 -1.08 -1.49
CA GLU A 36 -12.22 -0.56 -0.11
C GLU A 36 -13.35 0.45 0.20
N PRO A 37 -13.69 1.41 -0.67
CA PRO A 37 -14.82 2.30 -0.42
C PRO A 37 -16.16 1.57 -0.32
N VAL A 38 -16.34 0.51 -1.12
CA VAL A 38 -17.56 -0.33 -1.07
C VAL A 38 -17.60 -1.14 0.23
N ALA A 39 -16.48 -1.78 0.61
CA ALA A 39 -16.37 -2.53 1.84
C ALA A 39 -16.62 -1.62 3.06
N LEU A 40 -16.05 -0.39 3.07
CA LEU A 40 -16.29 0.61 4.10
C LEU A 40 -17.78 0.94 4.24
N ARG A 41 -18.49 1.20 3.13
CA ARG A 41 -19.93 1.46 3.15
C ARG A 41 -20.72 0.30 3.76
N MET A 42 -20.34 -0.93 3.42
CA MET A 42 -21.00 -2.13 3.98
C MET A 42 -20.68 -2.29 5.47
N ALA A 43 -19.48 -1.97 5.90
CA ALA A 43 -19.00 -2.10 7.26
C ALA A 43 -19.55 -1.03 8.22
N ALA A 44 -19.76 0.19 7.72
CA ALA A 44 -20.03 1.38 8.52
C ALA A 44 -21.14 1.20 9.58
N PRO A 45 -22.26 0.48 9.32
CA PRO A 45 -23.29 0.26 10.35
C PRO A 45 -22.85 -0.65 11.52
N TYR A 46 -21.78 -1.41 11.33
CA TYR A 46 -21.33 -2.46 12.25
C TYR A 46 -20.01 -2.14 12.95
N LEU A 47 -19.30 -1.10 12.53
CA LEU A 47 -18.01 -0.72 13.11
C LEU A 47 -18.17 -0.27 14.56
N PRO A 48 -17.46 -0.88 15.53
CA PRO A 48 -17.48 -0.46 16.93
C PRO A 48 -16.82 0.91 17.08
N GLU A 49 -17.53 1.86 17.66
CA GLU A 49 -17.05 3.23 17.89
C GLU A 49 -15.79 3.27 18.76
N SER A 50 -15.68 2.39 19.75
CA SER A 50 -14.50 2.27 20.60
C SER A 50 -13.23 1.92 19.84
N GLU A 51 -13.34 1.06 18.83
CA GLU A 51 -12.20 0.67 18.00
C GLU A 51 -11.80 1.81 17.04
N LEU A 52 -12.76 2.54 16.48
CA LEU A 52 -12.49 3.72 15.66
C LEU A 52 -11.73 4.79 16.47
N ILE A 53 -12.16 5.04 17.71
CA ILE A 53 -11.47 5.97 18.64
C ILE A 53 -10.04 5.46 18.94
N GLN A 54 -9.86 4.16 19.13
CA GLN A 54 -8.55 3.57 19.37
C GLN A 54 -7.60 3.77 18.18
N PHE A 55 -8.06 3.48 16.95
CA PHE A 55 -7.27 3.71 15.74
C PHE A 55 -6.89 5.18 15.59
N ARG A 56 -7.87 6.08 15.81
CA ARG A 56 -7.64 7.52 15.78
C ARG A 56 -6.57 7.96 16.79
N GLY A 57 -6.61 7.44 18.01
CA GLY A 57 -5.63 7.71 19.04
C GLY A 57 -4.21 7.25 18.61
N LYS A 58 -4.11 6.05 18.03
CA LYS A 58 -2.83 5.53 17.54
C LYS A 58 -2.23 6.38 16.40
N PHE A 59 -3.04 6.93 15.49
CA PHE A 59 -2.54 7.83 14.44
C PHE A 59 -2.08 9.20 14.97
N LEU A 60 -2.47 9.59 16.18
CA LEU A 60 -1.96 10.81 16.84
C LEU A 60 -0.60 10.60 17.49
N GLU A 61 -0.20 9.35 17.75
CA GLU A 61 1.11 9.04 18.31
C GLU A 61 2.19 9.26 17.25
N ASP A 62 3.34 9.82 17.67
CA ASP A 62 4.51 9.95 16.79
C ASP A 62 5.20 8.59 16.66
N PHE A 63 5.16 8.02 15.46
CA PHE A 63 5.92 6.83 15.13
C PHE A 63 7.32 7.23 14.67
N GLU A 64 8.34 6.94 15.49
CA GLU A 64 9.73 7.06 15.07
C GLU A 64 10.10 5.99 14.02
N ASP A 65 9.27 4.95 13.87
CA ASP A 65 9.54 3.73 13.11
C ASP A 65 8.54 3.52 11.97
N ILE A 66 9.05 3.54 10.75
CA ILE A 66 8.30 3.31 9.49
C ILE A 66 7.54 1.97 9.48
N PRO A 67 8.14 0.81 9.87
CA PRO A 67 7.41 -0.45 9.92
C PRO A 67 6.14 -0.42 10.76
N ASN A 68 6.14 0.28 11.89
CA ASN A 68 4.95 0.39 12.75
C ASN A 68 3.86 1.27 12.14
N SER A 69 4.23 2.33 11.43
CA SER A 69 3.30 3.16 10.67
C SER A 69 2.55 2.35 9.61
N PHE A 70 3.24 1.51 8.83
CA PHE A 70 2.60 0.64 7.83
C PHE A 70 1.74 -0.46 8.42
N ARG A 71 2.15 -1.00 9.58
CA ARG A 71 1.32 -2.00 10.28
C ARG A 71 0.02 -1.40 10.77
N LEU A 72 0.04 -0.17 11.25
CA LEU A 72 -1.16 0.54 11.69
C LEU A 72 -2.07 0.86 10.51
N ASP A 73 -1.51 1.37 9.40
CA ASP A 73 -2.22 1.60 8.14
C ASP A 73 -2.96 0.34 7.68
N THR A 74 -2.23 -0.74 7.45
CA THR A 74 -2.80 -2.02 7.02
C THR A 74 -3.84 -2.55 8.01
N ALA A 75 -3.58 -2.44 9.31
CA ALA A 75 -4.50 -2.91 10.35
C ALA A 75 -5.82 -2.14 10.34
N MET A 76 -5.80 -0.83 10.13
CA MET A 76 -7.02 -0.02 10.02
C MET A 76 -7.86 -0.41 8.79
N HIS A 77 -7.22 -0.55 7.64
CA HIS A 77 -7.91 -0.95 6.41
C HIS A 77 -8.55 -2.33 6.55
N LEU A 78 -7.80 -3.33 7.02
CA LEU A 78 -8.31 -4.69 7.21
C LEU A 78 -9.41 -4.73 8.28
N PHE A 79 -9.27 -3.98 9.38
CA PHE A 79 -10.31 -3.85 10.38
C PHE A 79 -11.64 -3.38 9.75
N ILE A 80 -11.63 -2.33 8.93
CA ILE A 80 -12.83 -1.86 8.25
C ILE A 80 -13.39 -2.95 7.32
N ILE A 81 -12.53 -3.59 6.53
CA ILE A 81 -12.92 -4.63 5.57
C ILE A 81 -13.56 -5.83 6.27
N GLU A 82 -13.03 -6.26 7.41
CA GLU A 82 -13.54 -7.41 8.17
C GLU A 82 -14.99 -7.21 8.65
N TYR A 83 -15.39 -5.96 8.90
CA TYR A 83 -16.77 -5.63 9.27
C TYR A 83 -17.74 -5.51 8.08
N CYS A 84 -17.28 -5.67 6.83
CA CYS A 84 -18.17 -5.57 5.66
C CYS A 84 -19.18 -6.73 5.53
N GLY A 85 -19.00 -7.82 6.30
CA GLY A 85 -19.91 -8.96 6.34
C GLY A 85 -19.88 -9.85 5.08
N ASN A 86 -19.00 -9.61 4.12
CA ASN A 86 -18.86 -10.40 2.91
C ASN A 86 -17.52 -11.14 2.88
N ARG A 87 -17.56 -12.44 3.23
CA ARG A 87 -16.34 -13.28 3.32
C ARG A 87 -15.50 -13.28 2.03
N TYR A 88 -16.11 -13.17 0.85
CA TYR A 88 -15.38 -13.20 -0.41
C TYR A 88 -14.58 -11.90 -0.63
N ILE A 89 -15.14 -10.76 -0.23
CA ILE A 89 -14.41 -9.49 -0.20
C ILE A 89 -13.29 -9.58 0.83
N ILE A 90 -13.56 -10.05 2.02
CA ILE A 90 -12.59 -10.20 3.11
C ILE A 90 -11.41 -11.06 2.65
N ASP A 91 -11.68 -12.30 2.19
CA ASP A 91 -10.64 -13.24 1.74
C ASP A 91 -9.80 -12.69 0.58
N MET A 92 -10.45 -12.02 -0.37
CA MET A 92 -9.77 -11.37 -1.50
C MET A 92 -8.89 -10.23 -1.02
N MET A 93 -9.40 -9.37 -0.15
CA MET A 93 -8.68 -8.17 0.29
C MET A 93 -7.49 -8.51 1.20
N HIS A 94 -7.57 -9.54 2.02
CA HIS A 94 -6.39 -10.04 2.74
C HIS A 94 -5.23 -10.36 1.78
N ARG A 95 -5.49 -11.07 0.67
CA ARG A 95 -4.46 -11.37 -0.34
C ARG A 95 -3.93 -10.10 -1.02
N VAL A 96 -4.82 -9.16 -1.33
CA VAL A 96 -4.43 -7.86 -1.92
C VAL A 96 -3.52 -7.09 -0.96
N PHE A 97 -3.79 -7.12 0.36
CA PHE A 97 -2.94 -6.46 1.36
C PHE A 97 -1.62 -7.20 1.60
N ASP A 98 -1.58 -8.53 1.49
CA ASP A 98 -0.34 -9.28 1.51
C ASP A 98 0.58 -8.85 0.34
N ASP A 99 0.03 -8.74 -0.87
CA ASP A 99 0.76 -8.27 -2.04
C ASP A 99 1.14 -6.78 -1.91
N ASN A 100 0.25 -5.93 -1.40
CA ASN A 100 0.56 -4.53 -1.12
C ASN A 100 1.72 -4.38 -0.12
N THR A 101 1.78 -5.21 0.91
CA THR A 101 2.89 -5.24 1.87
C THR A 101 4.21 -5.57 1.17
N ARG A 102 4.21 -6.48 0.20
CA ARG A 102 5.40 -6.78 -0.62
C ARG A 102 5.83 -5.58 -1.45
N VAL A 103 4.88 -4.85 -2.05
CA VAL A 103 5.16 -3.60 -2.79
C VAL A 103 5.85 -2.60 -1.87
N ILE A 104 5.33 -2.40 -0.67
CA ILE A 104 5.90 -1.46 0.32
C ILE A 104 7.33 -1.87 0.71
N ILE A 105 7.56 -3.15 1.03
CA ILE A 105 8.87 -3.66 1.41
C ILE A 105 9.88 -3.54 0.25
N ALA A 106 9.47 -3.91 -0.96
CA ALA A 106 10.34 -3.86 -2.14
C ALA A 106 10.69 -2.44 -2.54
N SER A 107 9.76 -1.50 -2.33
CA SER A 107 9.98 -0.10 -2.65
C SER A 107 11.03 0.56 -1.76
N LYS A 108 11.51 -0.09 -0.68
CA LYS A 108 12.49 0.48 0.27
C LYS A 108 12.15 1.94 0.61
N GLN A 109 10.87 2.22 0.78
CA GLN A 109 10.39 3.59 0.90
C GLN A 109 11.20 4.32 1.98
N ASN A 110 11.96 5.32 1.55
CA ASN A 110 12.67 6.22 2.43
C ASN A 110 11.65 7.11 3.13
N ARG A 111 11.93 7.52 4.38
CA ARG A 111 11.08 8.45 5.15
C ARG A 111 10.65 9.70 4.36
N VAL A 112 11.49 10.16 3.42
CA VAL A 112 11.25 11.35 2.58
C VAL A 112 10.25 11.10 1.44
N GLN A 113 9.98 9.84 1.08
CA GLN A 113 9.13 9.45 -0.05
C GLN A 113 7.83 8.75 0.38
N ILE A 114 7.66 8.52 1.69
CA ILE A 114 6.43 7.95 2.22
C ILE A 114 5.39 9.06 2.26
N HIS A 115 4.27 8.81 1.59
CA HIS A 115 3.10 9.62 1.76
C HIS A 115 2.66 9.56 3.23
N ASP A 116 2.73 10.68 3.94
CA ASP A 116 2.20 10.77 5.31
C ASP A 116 0.67 10.80 5.24
N ALA A 117 0.10 9.60 5.30
CA ALA A 117 -1.33 9.41 5.19
C ALA A 117 -2.08 9.58 6.53
N ARG A 118 -1.42 10.01 7.62
CA ARG A 118 -2.04 10.11 8.95
C ARG A 118 -3.27 11.00 8.96
N GLU A 119 -3.17 12.17 8.37
CA GLU A 119 -4.31 13.11 8.29
C GLU A 119 -5.46 12.54 7.46
N GLU A 120 -5.14 11.83 6.37
CA GLU A 120 -6.13 11.17 5.53
C GLU A 120 -6.85 10.06 6.31
N HIS A 121 -6.12 9.23 7.05
CA HIS A 121 -6.70 8.19 7.92
C HIS A 121 -7.57 8.79 9.02
N MET A 122 -7.11 9.85 9.70
CA MET A 122 -7.91 10.54 10.70
C MET A 122 -9.20 11.10 10.10
N GLY A 123 -9.13 11.68 8.90
CA GLY A 123 -10.33 12.17 8.20
C GLY A 123 -11.36 11.08 7.92
N ILE A 124 -10.91 9.88 7.53
CA ILE A 124 -11.78 8.71 7.30
C ILE A 124 -12.43 8.27 8.63
N LEU A 125 -11.63 8.15 9.69
CA LEU A 125 -12.12 7.73 11.02
C LEU A 125 -13.09 8.76 11.60
N ASP A 126 -12.82 10.05 11.48
CA ASP A 126 -13.70 11.12 11.93
C ASP A 126 -15.04 11.08 11.20
N ALA A 127 -15.03 10.91 9.86
CA ALA A 127 -16.26 10.78 9.09
C ALA A 127 -17.08 9.53 9.49
N LEU A 128 -16.43 8.40 9.82
CA LEU A 128 -17.09 7.20 10.34
C LEU A 128 -17.69 7.44 11.73
N LEU A 129 -16.99 8.15 12.61
CA LEU A 129 -17.49 8.54 13.94
C LEU A 129 -18.67 9.51 13.84
N GLU A 130 -18.64 10.44 12.89
CA GLU A 130 -19.74 11.35 12.57
C GLU A 130 -20.93 10.64 11.89
N LYS A 131 -20.78 9.35 11.54
CA LYS A 131 -21.76 8.56 10.76
C LYS A 131 -21.99 9.11 9.35
N ASP A 132 -21.08 9.92 8.84
CA ASP A 132 -21.10 10.42 7.46
C ASP A 132 -20.41 9.41 6.52
N VAL A 133 -21.17 8.37 6.16
CA VAL A 133 -20.68 7.24 5.36
C VAL A 133 -20.28 7.65 3.96
N ASP A 134 -20.98 8.61 3.35
CA ASP A 134 -20.68 9.09 2.00
C ASP A 134 -19.35 9.86 1.99
N LYS A 135 -19.10 10.70 2.98
CA LYS A 135 -17.84 11.39 3.20
C LYS A 135 -16.70 10.40 3.45
N ALA A 136 -16.91 9.43 4.37
CA ALA A 136 -15.91 8.40 4.67
C ALA A 136 -15.52 7.59 3.44
N GLN A 137 -16.50 7.19 2.61
CA GLN A 137 -16.29 6.48 1.36
C GLN A 137 -15.48 7.29 0.35
N SER A 138 -15.80 8.58 0.19
CA SER A 138 -15.07 9.48 -0.70
C SER A 138 -13.63 9.70 -0.24
N LEU A 139 -13.41 9.88 1.07
CA LEU A 139 -12.07 10.04 1.65
C LEU A 139 -11.24 8.76 1.50
N MET A 140 -11.83 7.59 1.71
CA MET A 140 -11.15 6.30 1.49
C MET A 140 -10.66 6.18 0.04
N LYS A 141 -11.51 6.51 -0.93
CA LYS A 141 -11.13 6.46 -2.35
C LYS A 141 -9.97 7.40 -2.65
N THR A 142 -10.05 8.65 -2.20
CA THR A 142 -9.00 9.66 -2.40
C THR A 142 -7.68 9.24 -1.76
N HIS A 143 -7.74 8.68 -0.55
CA HIS A 143 -6.59 8.16 0.16
C HIS A 143 -5.89 7.04 -0.63
N VAL A 144 -6.62 6.03 -1.10
CA VAL A 144 -6.01 4.93 -1.87
C VAL A 144 -5.45 5.43 -3.21
N GLU A 145 -6.08 6.43 -3.85
CA GLU A 145 -5.54 7.08 -5.04
C GLU A 145 -4.23 7.83 -4.76
N SER A 146 -4.09 8.46 -3.58
CA SER A 146 -2.85 9.11 -3.14
C SER A 146 -1.74 8.08 -2.92
N CYS A 147 -2.05 6.97 -2.24
CA CYS A 147 -1.12 5.85 -2.06
C CYS A 147 -0.65 5.27 -3.40
N ARG A 148 -1.56 5.10 -4.37
CA ARG A 148 -1.21 4.65 -5.72
C ARG A 148 -0.21 5.59 -6.38
N ARG A 149 -0.44 6.91 -6.34
CA ARG A 149 0.49 7.88 -6.92
C ARG A 149 1.88 7.76 -6.32
N ALA A 150 1.98 7.72 -4.99
CA ALA A 150 3.25 7.57 -4.29
C ALA A 150 3.99 6.28 -4.67
N ALA A 151 3.27 5.15 -4.78
CA ALA A 151 3.85 3.89 -5.20
C ALA A 151 4.36 3.95 -6.66
N LEU A 152 3.60 4.53 -7.58
CA LEU A 152 3.98 4.66 -8.98
C LEU A 152 5.18 5.59 -9.17
N ASP A 153 5.24 6.72 -8.47
CA ASP A 153 6.37 7.66 -8.52
C ASP A 153 7.67 6.96 -8.13
N TYR A 154 7.61 6.08 -7.13
CA TYR A 154 8.74 5.27 -6.75
C TYR A 154 9.18 4.31 -7.87
N PHE A 155 8.25 3.54 -8.46
CA PHE A 155 8.58 2.60 -9.53
C PHE A 155 9.11 3.29 -10.79
N TYR A 156 8.58 4.45 -11.15
CA TYR A 156 9.11 5.24 -12.28
C TYR A 156 10.50 5.81 -11.98
N SER A 157 10.76 6.23 -10.76
CA SER A 157 12.09 6.71 -10.36
C SER A 157 13.15 5.61 -10.46
N LEU A 158 12.80 4.37 -10.09
CA LEU A 158 13.68 3.20 -10.26
C LEU A 158 13.97 2.89 -11.72
N GLN A 159 12.97 2.96 -12.60
CA GLN A 159 13.18 2.74 -14.02
C GLN A 159 14.09 3.81 -14.62
N ALA A 160 13.90 5.07 -14.27
CA ALA A 160 14.76 6.16 -14.70
C ALA A 160 16.21 5.97 -14.23
N TYR A 161 16.42 5.51 -13.00
CA TYR A 161 17.74 5.19 -12.47
C TYR A 161 18.41 4.03 -13.22
N ASN A 162 17.66 2.97 -13.52
CA ASN A 162 18.17 1.79 -14.23
C ASN A 162 18.43 2.04 -15.72
N THR A 163 17.79 3.06 -16.32
CA THR A 163 17.99 3.45 -17.72
C THR A 163 19.08 4.50 -17.90
N THR A 164 19.55 5.13 -16.81
CA THR A 164 20.66 6.08 -16.85
C THR A 164 21.97 5.27 -16.74
N PRO A 165 22.87 5.26 -17.76
CA PRO A 165 24.12 4.53 -17.67
C PRO A 165 24.94 5.02 -16.48
N PRO A 166 25.57 4.13 -15.68
CA PRO A 166 26.47 4.53 -14.61
C PRO A 166 27.53 5.50 -15.15
N GLU A 167 27.94 6.49 -14.35
CA GLU A 167 28.95 7.49 -14.79
C GLU A 167 30.24 6.86 -15.29
N THR A 168 30.57 5.66 -14.86
CA THR A 168 31.66 4.85 -15.36
C THR A 168 31.58 4.59 -16.87
N TYR A 169 30.39 4.43 -17.43
CA TYR A 169 30.22 4.25 -18.90
C TYR A 169 30.40 5.56 -19.67
N LYS A 170 30.03 6.70 -19.07
CA LYS A 170 30.26 8.01 -19.68
C LYS A 170 31.76 8.33 -19.82
N LYS A 171 32.59 7.84 -18.91
CA LYS A 171 34.02 8.00 -18.93
C LYS A 171 34.68 7.13 -20.01
N GLN A 172 34.25 5.87 -20.13
CA GLN A 172 34.76 4.97 -21.18
C GLN A 172 34.40 5.43 -22.59
N LEU A 173 33.20 6.00 -22.81
CA LEU A 173 32.81 6.53 -24.12
C LEU A 173 33.61 7.78 -24.54
N LYS A 174 34.12 8.58 -23.60
CA LYS A 174 34.99 9.73 -23.88
C LYS A 174 36.38 9.29 -24.27
N ASP A 175 36.89 8.20 -23.72
CA ASP A 175 38.23 7.66 -24.01
C ASP A 175 38.30 6.94 -25.38
N TRP A 176 37.13 6.61 -25.99
CA TRP A 176 37.05 6.02 -27.34
C TRP A 176 36.88 7.05 -28.47
N SER A 177 36.64 8.32 -28.13
CA SER A 177 36.44 9.42 -29.09
C SER A 177 37.64 10.38 -29.18
N SER A 178 38.73 10.06 -28.54
CA SER A 178 40.03 10.72 -28.61
C SER A 178 41.08 9.82 -29.27
#